data_2890e91a210a61eb3212633f5a582fe8
#
_entry.id   2890e91a210a61eb3212633f5a582fe8
#
_cell.length_a   1.000
_cell.length_b   1.000
_cell.length_c   1.000
_cell.angle_alpha   90.00
_cell.angle_beta   90.00
_cell.angle_gamma   90.00
#
_symmetry.space_group_name_H-M   'P 1'
#
loop_
_entity.id
_entity.type
_entity.pdbx_description
1 polymer ?
#
loop_
_entity_poly.entity_id
_entity_poly.type
_entity_poly.pdbx_seq_one_letter_code
_entity_poly.pdbx_strand_id
1 'polypeptide(L)'
;SIFSVEVSKTEALNQSFRKAIGVKIAEESEVLEGEVVSLEIDRPASGVGAKVGKMTLKTTDMEAIYDVGAKMSESCVKERISAGDVVQIDKATGRVTRLGRSFTRQHDYDAFSSQTKFVQCPSGEIQKKSQVVHNVTIHEIDVINSRTQGYMALFTGDTGEIKAEVRDQINIKVNEWREEGKASIQPGVLFIDEVHLLDLECFSFINRALESDLAPILIMATNRPTSAVRGTELISPHGIPVDLLDRSLIIRTDKLSIEDMGKVFSLRADEEGVK
;
A
#
# COMPACT_ATOMS: atom_id res chain seq x y z
N SER A 1 19.53 -14.06 -5.84
CA SER A 1 19.82 -13.62 -7.21
C SER A 1 18.63 -12.81 -7.72
N ILE A 2 18.86 -11.55 -8.10
CA ILE A 2 17.80 -10.64 -8.58
C ILE A 2 17.34 -11.01 -9.99
N PHE A 3 18.16 -11.77 -10.71
CA PHE A 3 17.91 -12.11 -12.11
C PHE A 3 17.35 -13.53 -12.21
N SER A 4 16.10 -13.63 -12.67
CA SER A 4 15.50 -14.89 -13.07
C SER A 4 15.65 -15.06 -14.59
N VAL A 5 15.49 -16.29 -15.07
CA VAL A 5 15.53 -16.59 -16.52
C VAL A 5 14.32 -15.97 -17.25
N GLU A 6 13.31 -15.57 -16.49
CA GLU A 6 12.01 -15.10 -17.02
C GLU A 6 11.93 -13.59 -17.25
N VAL A 7 12.86 -12.80 -16.67
CA VAL A 7 12.81 -11.33 -16.71
C VAL A 7 14.17 -10.77 -17.08
N SER A 8 14.21 -9.77 -17.96
CA SER A 8 15.46 -9.09 -18.33
C SER A 8 16.07 -8.35 -17.14
N LYS A 9 17.40 -8.14 -17.16
CA LYS A 9 18.11 -7.49 -16.05
C LYS A 9 17.66 -6.05 -15.84
N THR A 10 17.47 -5.33 -16.93
CA THR A 10 16.99 -3.94 -16.92
C THR A 10 15.55 -3.86 -16.41
N GLU A 11 14.70 -4.81 -16.76
CA GLU A 11 13.34 -4.90 -16.24
C GLU A 11 13.31 -5.19 -14.73
N ALA A 12 14.14 -6.12 -14.25
CA ALA A 12 14.25 -6.41 -12.83
C ALA A 12 14.72 -5.18 -12.01
N LEU A 13 15.66 -4.40 -12.56
CA LEU A 13 16.06 -3.12 -11.98
C LEU A 13 14.92 -2.11 -11.99
N ASN A 14 14.23 -1.97 -13.11
CA ASN A 14 13.10 -1.04 -13.23
C ASN A 14 12.01 -1.36 -12.21
N GLN A 15 11.64 -2.63 -12.07
CA GLN A 15 10.70 -3.06 -11.05
C GLN A 15 11.19 -2.73 -9.63
N SER A 16 12.49 -2.90 -9.35
CA SER A 16 13.08 -2.58 -8.05
C SER A 16 13.05 -1.08 -7.76
N PHE A 17 13.35 -0.23 -8.74
CA PHE A 17 13.22 1.21 -8.64
C PHE A 17 11.79 1.62 -8.33
N ARG A 18 10.81 1.09 -9.05
CA ARG A 18 9.40 1.42 -8.88
C ARG A 18 8.79 0.86 -7.58
N LYS A 19 9.32 -0.26 -7.06
CA LYS A 19 8.98 -0.78 -5.72
C LYS A 19 9.49 0.11 -4.59
N ALA A 20 10.60 0.80 -4.82
CA ALA A 20 11.18 1.69 -3.82
C ALA A 20 10.48 3.05 -3.73
N ILE A 21 9.51 3.34 -4.61
CA ILE A 21 8.77 4.60 -4.59
C ILE A 21 7.35 4.35 -4.11
N GLY A 22 7.00 4.96 -2.98
CA GLY A 22 5.67 4.93 -2.41
C GLY A 22 4.81 6.08 -2.91
N VAL A 23 3.52 5.81 -3.11
CA VAL A 23 2.49 6.80 -3.39
C VAL A 23 1.45 6.71 -2.29
N LYS A 24 1.29 7.80 -1.59
CA LYS A 24 0.28 7.96 -0.55
C LYS A 24 -0.93 8.64 -1.16
N ILE A 25 -2.01 7.90 -1.36
CA ILE A 25 -3.25 8.38 -1.96
C ILE A 25 -4.22 8.67 -0.82
N ALA A 26 -4.68 9.91 -0.72
CA ALA A 26 -5.71 10.30 0.22
C ALA A 26 -7.06 10.31 -0.51
N GLU A 27 -7.95 9.40 -0.14
CA GLU A 27 -9.30 9.33 -0.65
C GLU A 27 -10.26 9.84 0.42
N GLU A 28 -11.03 10.89 0.07
CA GLU A 28 -12.11 11.36 0.94
C GLU A 28 -13.32 10.48 0.73
N SER A 29 -13.72 9.76 1.76
CA SER A 29 -14.96 9.00 1.76
C SER A 29 -15.95 9.59 2.75
N GLU A 30 -17.22 9.56 2.40
CA GLU A 30 -18.29 9.89 3.32
C GLU A 30 -18.72 8.63 4.07
N VAL A 31 -18.59 8.67 5.37
CA VAL A 31 -19.00 7.59 6.25
C VAL A 31 -20.19 8.02 7.11
N LEU A 32 -21.12 7.10 7.33
CA LEU A 32 -22.17 7.26 8.31
C LEU A 32 -21.76 6.51 9.57
N GLU A 33 -21.80 7.16 10.71
CA GLU A 33 -21.48 6.57 11.99
C GLU A 33 -22.60 6.86 12.99
N GLY A 34 -23.10 5.81 13.63
CA GLY A 34 -24.21 5.94 14.58
C GLY A 34 -24.58 4.61 15.24
N GLU A 35 -25.41 4.72 16.26
CA GLU A 35 -26.09 3.58 16.90
C GLU A 35 -27.30 3.21 16.03
N VAL A 36 -27.48 1.92 15.76
CA VAL A 36 -28.65 1.40 15.02
C VAL A 36 -29.84 1.34 15.97
N VAL A 37 -30.83 2.17 15.73
CA VAL A 37 -32.10 2.16 16.48
C VAL A 37 -33.03 1.09 15.94
N SER A 38 -33.20 1.06 14.61
CA SER A 38 -34.01 0.05 13.91
C SER A 38 -33.36 -0.33 12.58
N LEU A 39 -33.52 -1.59 12.20
CA LEU A 39 -33.10 -2.11 10.92
C LEU A 39 -34.21 -2.97 10.36
N GLU A 40 -34.86 -2.49 9.31
CA GLU A 40 -35.91 -3.19 8.57
C GLU A 40 -35.33 -3.59 7.21
N ILE A 41 -35.28 -4.88 6.91
CA ILE A 41 -34.83 -5.40 5.62
C ILE A 41 -36.00 -6.16 5.00
N ASP A 42 -36.59 -5.55 3.97
CA ASP A 42 -37.68 -6.15 3.23
C ASP A 42 -37.17 -7.17 2.22
N ARG A 43 -37.79 -8.35 2.23
CA ARG A 43 -37.63 -9.33 1.16
C ARG A 43 -38.76 -9.12 0.17
N PRO A 44 -38.46 -8.84 -1.12
CA PRO A 44 -39.53 -8.74 -2.11
C PRO A 44 -40.37 -10.02 -2.11
N ALA A 45 -41.67 -9.87 -2.11
CA ALA A 45 -42.64 -10.99 -2.06
C ALA A 45 -42.48 -12.00 -3.22
N SER A 46 -41.81 -11.59 -4.30
CA SER A 46 -41.54 -12.42 -5.48
C SER A 46 -40.31 -13.36 -5.33
N GLY A 47 -39.55 -13.27 -4.22
CA GLY A 47 -38.35 -14.09 -4.00
C GLY A 47 -37.16 -13.77 -4.92
N VAL A 48 -37.37 -12.97 -5.95
CA VAL A 48 -36.37 -12.58 -6.96
C VAL A 48 -36.27 -11.04 -6.97
N GLY A 49 -35.29 -10.49 -6.28
CA GLY A 49 -35.04 -9.05 -6.25
C GLY A 49 -34.01 -8.65 -5.20
N ALA A 50 -33.44 -7.47 -5.34
CA ALA A 50 -32.47 -6.92 -4.40
C ALA A 50 -33.17 -6.65 -3.06
N LYS A 51 -32.57 -7.11 -1.95
CA LYS A 51 -33.02 -6.77 -0.59
C LYS A 51 -32.79 -5.29 -0.38
N VAL A 52 -33.86 -4.55 -0.11
CA VAL A 52 -33.84 -3.12 0.21
C VAL A 52 -34.40 -2.96 1.61
N GLY A 53 -33.89 -2.02 2.36
CA GLY A 53 -34.36 -1.81 3.73
C GLY A 53 -34.22 -0.38 4.18
N LYS A 54 -34.64 -0.12 5.40
CA LYS A 54 -34.47 1.14 6.09
C LYS A 54 -33.70 0.92 7.38
N MET A 55 -32.75 1.79 7.65
CA MET A 55 -31.97 1.81 8.87
C MET A 55 -32.08 3.16 9.52
N THR A 56 -32.45 3.16 10.80
CA THR A 56 -32.43 4.37 11.61
C THR A 56 -31.14 4.40 12.41
N LEU A 57 -30.33 5.43 12.17
CA LEU A 57 -29.10 5.70 12.89
C LEU A 57 -29.29 6.87 13.84
N LYS A 58 -28.72 6.76 15.04
CA LYS A 58 -28.76 7.77 16.07
C LYS A 58 -27.36 8.12 16.55
N THR A 59 -27.12 9.39 16.80
CA THR A 59 -25.99 9.91 17.57
C THR A 59 -26.51 10.56 18.86
N THR A 60 -25.64 11.15 19.67
CA THR A 60 -26.08 11.93 20.85
C THR A 60 -26.94 13.12 20.48
N ASP A 61 -26.76 13.68 19.26
CA ASP A 61 -27.30 14.98 18.87
C ASP A 61 -28.40 14.87 17.82
N MET A 62 -28.48 13.76 17.08
CA MET A 62 -29.44 13.61 15.98
C MET A 62 -29.81 12.14 15.71
N GLU A 63 -30.95 11.99 15.06
CA GLU A 63 -31.45 10.71 14.54
C GLU A 63 -31.90 10.89 13.09
N ALA A 64 -31.53 9.97 12.20
CA ALA A 64 -31.90 10.00 10.81
C ALA A 64 -32.13 8.60 10.24
N ILE A 65 -33.04 8.55 9.25
CA ILE A 65 -33.41 7.32 8.55
C ILE A 65 -32.67 7.29 7.21
N TYR A 66 -32.03 6.17 6.92
CA TYR A 66 -31.31 5.93 5.68
C TYR A 66 -31.86 4.73 4.94
N ASP A 67 -31.99 4.87 3.63
CA ASP A 67 -32.34 3.75 2.77
C ASP A 67 -31.14 2.83 2.56
N VAL A 68 -31.34 1.55 2.85
CA VAL A 68 -30.30 0.52 2.78
C VAL A 68 -30.44 -0.24 1.46
N GLY A 69 -29.51 -0.02 0.54
CA GLY A 69 -29.46 -0.73 -0.73
C GLY A 69 -29.01 -2.18 -0.57
N ALA A 70 -29.04 -2.95 -1.68
CA ALA A 70 -28.77 -4.38 -1.68
C ALA A 70 -27.40 -4.74 -1.07
N LYS A 71 -26.32 -4.05 -1.44
CA LYS A 71 -24.97 -4.30 -0.92
C LYS A 71 -24.86 -4.03 0.58
N MET A 72 -25.48 -2.94 1.04
CA MET A 72 -25.52 -2.61 2.47
C MET A 72 -26.32 -3.65 3.25
N SER A 73 -27.48 -4.08 2.72
CA SER A 73 -28.32 -5.12 3.33
C SER A 73 -27.56 -6.44 3.49
N GLU A 74 -26.81 -6.87 2.46
CA GLU A 74 -25.95 -8.05 2.54
C GLU A 74 -24.84 -7.91 3.59
N SER A 75 -24.23 -6.72 3.64
CA SER A 75 -23.19 -6.41 4.62
C SER A 75 -23.75 -6.43 6.04
N CYS A 76 -24.94 -5.86 6.28
CA CYS A 76 -25.62 -5.91 7.57
C CYS A 76 -25.92 -7.31 8.04
N VAL A 77 -26.39 -8.19 7.13
CA VAL A 77 -26.67 -9.59 7.43
C VAL A 77 -25.38 -10.36 7.75
N LYS A 78 -24.31 -10.12 6.97
CA LYS A 78 -23.01 -10.74 7.17
C LYS A 78 -22.38 -10.40 8.52
N GLU A 79 -22.43 -9.13 8.89
CA GLU A 79 -21.90 -8.62 10.16
C GLU A 79 -22.87 -8.81 11.34
N ARG A 80 -24.06 -9.42 11.10
CA ARG A 80 -25.11 -9.65 12.10
C ARG A 80 -25.46 -8.41 12.91
N ILE A 81 -25.68 -7.30 12.18
CA ILE A 81 -26.06 -6.03 12.77
C ILE A 81 -27.44 -6.12 13.40
N SER A 82 -27.58 -5.62 14.60
CA SER A 82 -28.83 -5.59 15.36
C SER A 82 -29.05 -4.20 15.98
N ALA A 83 -30.29 -3.91 16.40
CA ALA A 83 -30.60 -2.68 17.11
C ALA A 83 -29.75 -2.58 18.39
N GLY A 84 -29.15 -1.42 18.62
CA GLY A 84 -28.20 -1.14 19.72
C GLY A 84 -26.74 -1.36 19.37
N ASP A 85 -26.42 -1.79 18.14
CA ASP A 85 -25.04 -1.82 17.67
C ASP A 85 -24.60 -0.45 17.17
N VAL A 86 -23.35 -0.09 17.42
CA VAL A 86 -22.70 1.10 16.81
C VAL A 86 -22.02 0.64 15.54
N VAL A 87 -22.38 1.28 14.43
CA VAL A 87 -21.90 0.90 13.09
C VAL A 87 -21.26 2.07 12.38
N GLN A 88 -20.34 1.75 11.50
CA GLN A 88 -19.77 2.67 10.52
C GLN A 88 -20.08 2.15 9.12
N ILE A 89 -20.65 3.00 8.29
CA ILE A 89 -21.07 2.67 6.93
C ILE A 89 -20.33 3.56 5.96
N ASP A 90 -19.61 2.96 5.05
CA ASP A 90 -19.01 3.66 3.92
C ASP A 90 -20.04 3.78 2.79
N LYS A 91 -20.42 5.02 2.46
CA LYS A 91 -21.42 5.30 1.42
C LYS A 91 -20.97 4.89 0.03
N ALA A 92 -19.68 4.99 -0.27
CA ALA A 92 -19.15 4.70 -1.60
C ALA A 92 -19.16 3.19 -1.91
N THR A 93 -18.75 2.37 -0.94
CA THR A 93 -18.65 0.92 -1.11
C THR A 93 -19.88 0.15 -0.65
N GLY A 94 -20.71 0.77 0.21
CA GLY A 94 -21.84 0.12 0.86
C GLY A 94 -21.43 -0.89 1.94
N ARG A 95 -20.18 -0.82 2.39
CA ARG A 95 -19.66 -1.70 3.45
C ARG A 95 -20.10 -1.19 4.81
N VAL A 96 -20.64 -2.10 5.62
CA VAL A 96 -21.01 -1.84 7.01
C VAL A 96 -20.02 -2.55 7.91
N THR A 97 -19.46 -1.82 8.87
CA THR A 97 -18.53 -2.36 9.87
C THR A 97 -19.14 -2.15 11.25
N ARG A 98 -19.22 -3.21 12.04
CA ARG A 98 -19.68 -3.16 13.42
C ARG A 98 -18.52 -2.70 14.31
N LEU A 99 -18.67 -1.55 14.98
CA LEU A 99 -17.69 -1.03 15.92
C LEU A 99 -17.81 -1.65 17.32
N GLY A 100 -19.04 -1.97 17.71
CA GLY A 100 -19.37 -2.56 19.00
C GLY A 100 -20.83 -2.37 19.34
N ARG A 101 -21.18 -2.61 20.61
CA ARG A 101 -22.52 -2.39 21.14
C ARG A 101 -22.57 -1.13 21.97
N SER A 102 -23.68 -0.39 21.90
CA SER A 102 -23.85 0.85 22.65
C SER A 102 -23.98 0.58 24.15
N PHE A 103 -23.34 1.42 24.98
CA PHE A 103 -23.48 1.39 26.45
C PHE A 103 -24.90 1.67 26.94
N THR A 104 -25.74 2.34 26.15
CA THR A 104 -27.12 2.66 26.50
C THR A 104 -28.01 1.44 26.72
N ARG A 105 -27.60 0.27 26.20
CA ARG A 105 -28.28 -1.01 26.37
C ARG A 105 -27.52 -2.01 27.26
N GLN A 106 -26.75 -1.50 28.18
CA GLN A 106 -25.94 -2.32 29.12
C GLN A 106 -26.80 -3.19 30.08
N HIS A 107 -28.10 -2.91 30.20
CA HIS A 107 -29.01 -3.68 31.07
C HIS A 107 -29.44 -5.04 30.47
N ASP A 108 -29.17 -5.33 29.21
CA ASP A 108 -29.47 -6.62 28.57
C ASP A 108 -28.33 -7.66 28.79
N TYR A 109 -27.67 -7.63 29.96
CA TYR A 109 -26.43 -8.36 30.25
C TYR A 109 -26.52 -9.89 30.17
N ASP A 110 -27.72 -10.48 30.34
CA ASP A 110 -27.85 -11.93 30.50
C ASP A 110 -27.76 -12.76 29.20
N ALA A 111 -27.65 -12.07 28.04
CA ALA A 111 -27.72 -12.77 26.73
C ALA A 111 -26.42 -12.69 25.89
N PHE A 112 -25.35 -12.06 26.36
CA PHE A 112 -24.18 -11.79 25.52
C PHE A 112 -22.90 -12.48 25.97
N SER A 113 -22.11 -12.92 24.98
CA SER A 113 -20.82 -13.57 25.27
C SER A 113 -19.81 -12.56 25.83
N SER A 114 -18.84 -13.05 26.59
CA SER A 114 -17.76 -12.28 27.22
C SER A 114 -16.84 -11.49 26.23
N GLN A 115 -17.06 -11.61 24.93
CA GLN A 115 -16.28 -10.96 23.88
C GLN A 115 -16.98 -9.74 23.25
N THR A 116 -18.11 -9.26 23.79
CA THR A 116 -18.82 -8.12 23.21
C THR A 116 -18.11 -6.83 23.58
N LYS A 117 -17.59 -6.12 22.57
CA LYS A 117 -16.97 -4.80 22.75
C LYS A 117 -18.07 -3.74 22.90
N PHE A 118 -18.05 -3.01 24.01
CA PHE A 118 -18.94 -1.87 24.22
C PHE A 118 -18.28 -0.58 23.76
N VAL A 119 -19.05 0.26 23.08
CA VAL A 119 -18.63 1.54 22.52
C VAL A 119 -19.63 2.61 22.89
N GLN A 120 -19.17 3.82 23.17
CA GLN A 120 -20.07 4.95 23.38
C GLN A 120 -20.80 5.31 22.09
N CYS A 121 -22.06 5.76 22.22
CA CYS A 121 -22.81 6.33 21.11
C CYS A 121 -22.00 7.49 20.52
N PRO A 122 -21.75 7.53 19.20
CA PRO A 122 -21.03 8.62 18.57
C PRO A 122 -21.71 9.96 18.79
N SER A 123 -20.92 11.03 18.94
CA SER A 123 -21.41 12.40 19.09
C SER A 123 -21.31 13.16 17.77
N GLY A 124 -22.17 14.16 17.61
CA GLY A 124 -22.21 15.05 16.46
C GLY A 124 -23.00 14.50 15.27
N GLU A 125 -22.64 14.93 14.07
CA GLU A 125 -23.35 14.52 12.85
C GLU A 125 -23.14 13.04 12.52
N ILE A 126 -24.19 12.39 12.02
CA ILE A 126 -24.13 10.99 11.57
C ILE A 126 -23.22 10.86 10.37
N GLN A 127 -23.26 11.86 9.44
CA GLN A 127 -22.41 11.88 8.26
C GLN A 127 -21.10 12.58 8.56
N LYS A 128 -20.01 11.82 8.50
CA LYS A 128 -18.66 12.33 8.71
C LYS A 128 -17.84 12.14 7.44
N LYS A 129 -16.94 13.08 7.15
CA LYS A 129 -15.91 12.89 6.13
C LYS A 129 -14.78 12.11 6.77
N SER A 130 -14.43 10.98 6.20
CA SER A 130 -13.27 10.20 6.59
C SER A 130 -12.24 10.22 5.47
N GLN A 131 -11.00 10.50 5.82
CA GLN A 131 -9.89 10.34 4.89
C GLN A 131 -9.30 8.95 5.04
N VAL A 132 -9.44 8.14 4.00
CA VAL A 132 -8.76 6.85 3.92
C VAL A 132 -7.45 7.06 3.16
N VAL A 133 -6.36 6.72 3.81
CA VAL A 133 -5.02 6.87 3.23
C VAL A 133 -4.54 5.49 2.77
N HIS A 134 -4.36 5.35 1.47
CA HIS A 134 -3.77 4.16 0.86
C HIS A 134 -2.29 4.42 0.56
N ASN A 135 -1.42 3.58 1.12
CA ASN A 135 0.00 3.58 0.79
C ASN A 135 0.26 2.42 -0.18
N VAL A 136 0.60 2.75 -1.41
CA VAL A 136 0.89 1.78 -2.46
C VAL A 136 2.21 2.12 -3.13
N THR A 137 2.91 1.14 -3.67
CA THR A 137 4.11 1.37 -4.49
C THR A 137 3.71 1.64 -5.94
N ILE A 138 4.54 2.39 -6.67
CA ILE A 138 4.29 2.60 -8.12
C ILE A 138 4.25 1.26 -8.85
N HIS A 139 5.08 0.30 -8.46
CA HIS A 139 5.07 -1.04 -9.05
C HIS A 139 3.73 -1.77 -8.84
N GLU A 140 3.09 -1.64 -7.67
CA GLU A 140 1.76 -2.23 -7.44
C GLU A 140 0.70 -1.61 -8.35
N ILE A 141 0.78 -0.28 -8.56
CA ILE A 141 -0.10 0.42 -9.51
C ILE A 141 0.13 -0.10 -10.93
N ASP A 142 1.39 -0.31 -11.34
CA ASP A 142 1.73 -0.89 -12.65
C ASP A 142 1.12 -2.28 -12.83
N VAL A 143 1.26 -3.15 -11.84
CA VAL A 143 0.74 -4.53 -11.89
C VAL A 143 -0.78 -4.55 -11.97
N ILE A 144 -1.46 -3.70 -11.19
CA ILE A 144 -2.93 -3.62 -11.21
C ILE A 144 -3.40 -3.16 -12.60
N ASN A 145 -2.78 -2.11 -13.16
CA ASN A 145 -3.18 -1.59 -14.47
C ASN A 145 -2.79 -2.50 -15.63
N SER A 146 -1.68 -3.24 -15.53
CA SER A 146 -1.30 -4.24 -16.54
C SER A 146 -2.28 -5.42 -16.59
N ARG A 147 -2.83 -5.82 -15.44
CA ARG A 147 -3.83 -6.91 -15.37
C ARG A 147 -5.20 -6.50 -15.94
N THR A 148 -5.61 -5.25 -15.81
CA THR A 148 -6.89 -4.77 -16.38
C THR A 148 -6.89 -4.72 -17.91
N GLN A 149 -5.74 -4.54 -18.54
CA GLN A 149 -5.59 -4.70 -20.01
C GLN A 149 -5.27 -6.14 -20.45
N GLY A 150 -4.97 -7.02 -19.53
CA GLY A 150 -4.30 -8.30 -19.72
C GLY A 150 -5.12 -9.56 -19.49
N TYR A 151 -6.45 -9.55 -19.71
CA TYR A 151 -7.17 -10.83 -19.78
C TYR A 151 -6.62 -11.74 -20.89
N MET A 152 -6.00 -11.15 -21.92
CA MET A 152 -5.27 -11.86 -22.99
C MET A 152 -3.86 -12.31 -22.57
N ALA A 153 -3.20 -11.62 -21.63
CA ALA A 153 -1.85 -11.98 -21.18
C ALA A 153 -1.80 -13.30 -20.37
N LEU A 154 -2.91 -13.70 -19.77
CA LEU A 154 -3.05 -15.01 -19.12
C LEU A 154 -2.97 -16.20 -20.09
N PHE A 155 -3.18 -15.96 -21.39
CA PHE A 155 -3.18 -16.99 -22.43
C PHE A 155 -1.94 -16.96 -23.34
N THR A 156 -1.14 -15.90 -23.29
CA THR A 156 0.00 -15.72 -24.22
C THR A 156 1.36 -16.09 -23.62
N GLY A 157 1.42 -16.59 -22.36
CA GLY A 157 2.69 -16.97 -21.71
C GLY A 157 3.66 -15.79 -21.57
N ASP A 158 3.13 -14.60 -21.35
CA ASP A 158 3.90 -13.38 -21.33
C ASP A 158 4.84 -13.35 -20.11
N THR A 159 6.06 -12.96 -20.35
CA THR A 159 7.23 -12.94 -19.45
C THR A 159 7.13 -11.97 -18.26
N GLY A 160 5.97 -11.66 -17.76
CA GLY A 160 5.83 -10.78 -16.58
C GLY A 160 6.39 -9.35 -16.75
N GLU A 161 6.81 -8.99 -17.99
CA GLU A 161 7.32 -7.66 -18.31
C GLU A 161 6.17 -6.70 -18.56
N ILE A 162 6.19 -5.58 -17.84
CA ILE A 162 5.17 -4.53 -17.98
C ILE A 162 5.60 -3.61 -19.12
N LYS A 163 4.70 -3.39 -20.08
CA LYS A 163 4.95 -2.51 -21.24
C LYS A 163 5.32 -1.10 -20.81
N ALA A 164 6.31 -0.50 -21.49
CA ALA A 164 6.78 0.85 -21.21
C ALA A 164 5.65 1.90 -21.30
N GLU A 165 4.76 1.75 -22.27
CA GLU A 165 3.62 2.66 -22.48
C GLU A 165 2.67 2.70 -21.27
N VAL A 166 2.46 1.55 -20.60
CA VAL A 166 1.63 1.47 -19.39
C VAL A 166 2.30 2.24 -18.26
N ARG A 167 3.62 2.11 -18.12
CA ARG A 167 4.39 2.83 -17.10
C ARG A 167 4.37 4.34 -17.33
N ASP A 168 4.50 4.78 -18.58
CA ASP A 168 4.46 6.21 -18.90
C ASP A 168 3.08 6.80 -18.61
N GLN A 169 2.01 6.09 -18.93
CA GLN A 169 0.65 6.50 -18.58
C GLN A 169 0.46 6.60 -17.07
N ILE A 170 1.02 5.66 -16.32
CA ILE A 170 0.94 5.68 -14.83
C ILE A 170 1.76 6.84 -14.27
N ASN A 171 2.95 7.12 -14.81
CA ASN A 171 3.76 8.25 -14.38
C ASN A 171 3.02 9.58 -14.58
N ILE A 172 2.37 9.76 -15.73
CA ILE A 172 1.55 10.95 -16.02
C ILE A 172 0.42 11.04 -14.99
N LYS A 173 -0.32 9.94 -14.77
CA LYS A 173 -1.45 9.91 -13.86
C LYS A 173 -1.06 10.17 -12.40
N VAL A 174 0.06 9.62 -11.95
CA VAL A 174 0.58 9.86 -10.59
C VAL A 174 0.99 11.33 -10.41
N ASN A 175 1.57 11.95 -11.45
CA ASN A 175 1.89 13.38 -11.42
C ASN A 175 0.63 14.24 -11.41
N GLU A 176 -0.40 13.92 -12.18
CA GLU A 176 -1.71 14.58 -12.12
C GLU A 176 -2.31 14.52 -10.70
N TRP A 177 -2.33 13.34 -10.07
CA TRP A 177 -2.81 13.19 -8.70
C TRP A 177 -2.00 14.00 -7.68
N ARG A 178 -0.69 14.13 -7.91
CA ARG A 178 0.18 14.97 -7.08
C ARG A 178 -0.21 16.44 -7.22
N GLU A 179 -0.40 16.94 -8.45
CA GLU A 179 -0.79 18.31 -8.74
C GLU A 179 -2.18 18.66 -8.19
N GLU A 180 -3.12 17.69 -8.25
CA GLU A 180 -4.45 17.82 -7.67
C GLU A 180 -4.45 17.74 -6.12
N GLY A 181 -3.33 17.43 -5.50
CA GLY A 181 -3.22 17.26 -4.04
C GLY A 181 -3.86 15.97 -3.50
N LYS A 182 -4.28 15.05 -4.37
CA LYS A 182 -4.86 13.75 -4.00
C LYS A 182 -3.83 12.72 -3.62
N ALA A 183 -2.60 12.86 -4.13
CA ALA A 183 -1.51 11.94 -3.83
C ALA A 183 -0.23 12.67 -3.44
N SER A 184 0.55 12.07 -2.57
CA SER A 184 1.91 12.50 -2.26
C SER A 184 2.88 11.38 -2.55
N ILE A 185 3.96 11.72 -3.27
CA ILE A 185 5.02 10.77 -3.61
C ILE A 185 5.99 10.71 -2.42
N GLN A 186 6.28 9.51 -1.97
CA GLN A 186 7.26 9.25 -0.91
C GLN A 186 8.43 8.49 -1.52
N PRO A 187 9.55 9.15 -1.80
CA PRO A 187 10.74 8.48 -2.27
C PRO A 187 11.26 7.56 -1.16
N GLY A 188 11.46 6.30 -1.49
CA GLY A 188 12.10 5.34 -0.61
C GLY A 188 13.57 5.18 -0.94
N VAL A 189 14.18 4.14 -0.38
CA VAL A 189 15.59 3.82 -0.55
C VAL A 189 15.73 2.50 -1.30
N LEU A 190 16.52 2.49 -2.36
CA LEU A 190 16.94 1.29 -3.05
C LEU A 190 18.40 1.00 -2.68
N PHE A 191 18.63 -0.13 -2.03
CA PHE A 191 19.97 -0.60 -1.70
C PHE A 191 20.41 -1.67 -2.69
N ILE A 192 21.57 -1.48 -3.33
CA ILE A 192 22.19 -2.46 -4.22
C ILE A 192 23.53 -2.87 -3.63
N ASP A 193 23.61 -4.10 -3.16
CA ASP A 193 24.85 -4.70 -2.69
C ASP A 193 25.65 -5.27 -3.85
N GLU A 194 26.99 -5.31 -3.71
CA GLU A 194 27.93 -5.83 -4.72
C GLU A 194 27.66 -5.23 -6.11
N VAL A 195 27.49 -3.91 -6.19
CA VAL A 195 27.08 -3.19 -7.40
C VAL A 195 28.01 -3.42 -8.59
N HIS A 196 29.29 -3.76 -8.34
CA HIS A 196 30.26 -4.10 -9.39
C HIS A 196 29.92 -5.37 -10.20
N LEU A 197 28.90 -6.13 -9.76
CA LEU A 197 28.38 -7.28 -10.50
C LEU A 197 27.42 -6.89 -11.63
N LEU A 198 26.96 -5.63 -11.64
CA LEU A 198 26.13 -5.11 -12.72
C LEU A 198 26.97 -4.89 -13.97
N ASP A 199 26.33 -5.01 -15.13
CA ASP A 199 26.93 -4.73 -16.43
C ASP A 199 26.68 -3.29 -16.89
N LEU A 200 27.32 -2.88 -17.96
CA LEU A 200 27.25 -1.53 -18.51
C LEU A 200 25.82 -1.12 -18.85
N GLU A 201 25.00 -2.05 -19.32
CA GLU A 201 23.59 -1.81 -19.66
C GLU A 201 22.78 -1.42 -18.41
N CYS A 202 23.00 -2.16 -17.29
CA CYS A 202 22.39 -1.84 -16.03
C CYS A 202 22.81 -0.46 -15.48
N PHE A 203 24.09 -0.10 -15.61
CA PHE A 203 24.58 1.22 -15.21
C PHE A 203 23.98 2.34 -16.07
N SER A 204 23.86 2.13 -17.37
CA SER A 204 23.21 3.09 -18.28
C SER A 204 21.72 3.29 -17.93
N PHE A 205 21.04 2.20 -17.55
CA PHE A 205 19.68 2.27 -17.04
C PHE A 205 19.60 3.10 -15.74
N ILE A 206 20.48 2.82 -14.76
CA ILE A 206 20.52 3.54 -13.48
C ILE A 206 20.74 5.03 -13.69
N ASN A 207 21.70 5.43 -14.53
CA ASN A 207 21.96 6.82 -14.84
C ASN A 207 20.70 7.54 -15.34
N ARG A 208 19.99 6.93 -16.28
CA ARG A 208 18.75 7.49 -16.83
C ARG A 208 17.62 7.49 -15.81
N ALA A 209 17.49 6.44 -15.00
CA ALA A 209 16.44 6.33 -13.98
C ALA A 209 16.59 7.37 -12.86
N LEU A 210 17.81 7.74 -12.50
CA LEU A 210 18.10 8.76 -11.49
C LEU A 210 17.78 10.19 -11.96
N GLU A 211 17.67 10.43 -13.26
CA GLU A 211 17.26 11.72 -13.84
C GLU A 211 15.74 11.93 -13.83
N SER A 212 14.97 10.89 -13.51
CA SER A 212 13.52 10.98 -13.43
C SER A 212 13.07 11.70 -12.15
N ASP A 213 11.99 12.46 -12.24
CA ASP A 213 11.32 13.07 -11.07
C ASP A 213 10.83 12.01 -10.06
N LEU A 214 10.59 10.79 -10.54
CA LEU A 214 10.18 9.63 -9.75
C LEU A 214 11.39 8.71 -9.53
N ALA A 215 12.41 9.21 -8.83
CA ALA A 215 13.59 8.42 -8.50
C ALA A 215 13.67 8.16 -6.98
N PRO A 216 14.02 6.93 -6.55
CA PRO A 216 14.32 6.65 -5.15
C PRO A 216 15.72 7.13 -4.78
N ILE A 217 16.01 7.17 -3.49
CA ILE A 217 17.39 7.35 -3.00
C ILE A 217 18.14 6.04 -3.26
N LEU A 218 19.22 6.12 -4.05
CA LEU A 218 20.01 4.94 -4.39
C LEU A 218 21.24 4.84 -3.47
N ILE A 219 21.39 3.70 -2.82
CA ILE A 219 22.59 3.36 -2.02
C ILE A 219 23.25 2.13 -2.67
N MET A 220 24.49 2.28 -3.03
CA MET A 220 25.28 1.22 -3.67
C MET A 220 26.43 0.81 -2.76
N ALA A 221 26.66 -0.49 -2.60
CA ALA A 221 27.79 -1.01 -1.84
C ALA A 221 28.71 -1.83 -2.74
N THR A 222 30.02 -1.69 -2.54
CA THR A 222 31.04 -2.48 -3.22
C THR A 222 32.31 -2.60 -2.38
N ASN A 223 33.00 -3.70 -2.52
CA ASN A 223 34.31 -3.97 -1.90
C ASN A 223 35.44 -3.92 -2.90
N ARG A 224 35.19 -3.60 -4.17
CA ARG A 224 36.23 -3.58 -5.21
C ARG A 224 37.03 -2.28 -5.19
N PRO A 225 38.37 -2.31 -5.28
CA PRO A 225 39.16 -1.10 -5.42
C PRO A 225 39.06 -0.53 -6.86
N THR A 226 39.90 -1.01 -7.74
CA THR A 226 39.89 -0.69 -9.18
C THR A 226 39.71 -1.98 -9.94
N SER A 227 38.73 -2.03 -10.83
CA SER A 227 38.44 -3.22 -11.62
C SER A 227 37.80 -2.85 -12.96
N ALA A 228 37.80 -3.80 -13.89
CA ALA A 228 37.08 -3.62 -15.13
C ALA A 228 35.58 -3.60 -14.87
N VAL A 229 34.86 -2.72 -15.55
CA VAL A 229 33.39 -2.71 -15.58
C VAL A 229 32.95 -4.00 -16.28
N ARG A 230 32.03 -4.74 -15.64
CA ARG A 230 31.61 -6.05 -16.13
C ARG A 230 31.06 -5.98 -17.56
N GLY A 231 31.57 -6.87 -18.42
CA GLY A 231 31.21 -6.92 -19.84
C GLY A 231 31.98 -5.93 -20.72
N THR A 232 32.97 -5.22 -20.17
CA THR A 232 33.83 -4.28 -20.94
C THR A 232 35.28 -4.43 -20.51
N GLU A 233 36.18 -3.85 -21.31
CA GLU A 233 37.62 -3.74 -20.99
C GLU A 233 37.94 -2.42 -20.24
N LEU A 234 36.94 -1.60 -19.95
CA LEU A 234 37.09 -0.32 -19.28
C LEU A 234 37.44 -0.54 -17.79
N ILE A 235 38.62 -0.08 -17.40
CA ILE A 235 39.07 -0.12 -15.99
C ILE A 235 38.58 1.18 -15.33
N SER A 236 37.85 1.01 -14.23
CA SER A 236 37.28 2.13 -13.45
C SER A 236 37.42 1.88 -11.96
N PRO A 237 37.50 2.95 -11.15
CA PRO A 237 37.37 2.81 -9.70
C PRO A 237 36.09 2.06 -9.33
N HIS A 238 36.21 1.12 -8.40
CA HIS A 238 35.08 0.33 -7.89
C HIS A 238 34.35 -0.56 -8.92
N GLY A 239 34.82 -0.62 -10.18
CA GLY A 239 34.13 -1.32 -11.26
C GLY A 239 32.81 -0.64 -11.69
N ILE A 240 32.70 0.64 -11.43
CA ILE A 240 31.51 1.46 -11.74
C ILE A 240 31.92 2.50 -12.80
N PRO A 241 31.10 2.76 -13.84
CA PRO A 241 31.37 3.82 -14.81
C PRO A 241 31.59 5.19 -14.16
N VAL A 242 32.54 5.97 -14.68
CA VAL A 242 32.92 7.26 -14.14
C VAL A 242 31.73 8.24 -14.11
N ASP A 243 30.87 8.19 -15.12
CA ASP A 243 29.66 9.03 -15.21
C ASP A 243 28.73 8.86 -13.99
N LEU A 244 28.61 7.65 -13.46
CA LEU A 244 27.80 7.38 -12.27
C LEU A 244 28.57 7.76 -10.99
N LEU A 245 29.88 7.55 -10.95
CA LEU A 245 30.70 7.93 -9.81
C LEU A 245 30.73 9.44 -9.58
N ASP A 246 30.81 10.22 -10.65
CA ASP A 246 30.81 11.69 -10.58
C ASP A 246 29.52 12.29 -10.01
N ARG A 247 28.43 11.51 -10.08
CA ARG A 247 27.13 11.86 -9.50
C ARG A 247 26.88 11.28 -8.11
N SER A 248 27.83 10.50 -7.58
CA SER A 248 27.67 9.74 -6.35
C SER A 248 28.49 10.31 -5.22
N LEU A 249 27.95 10.30 -4.01
CA LEU A 249 28.71 10.55 -2.80
C LEU A 249 29.42 9.26 -2.34
N ILE A 250 30.74 9.24 -2.39
CA ILE A 250 31.53 8.08 -2.00
C ILE A 250 31.82 8.13 -0.50
N ILE A 251 31.33 7.14 0.22
CA ILE A 251 31.55 6.97 1.66
C ILE A 251 32.40 5.72 1.87
N ARG A 252 33.56 5.88 2.48
CA ARG A 252 34.41 4.78 2.86
C ARG A 252 34.03 4.26 4.24
N THR A 253 33.87 2.94 4.35
CA THR A 253 33.66 2.28 5.64
C THR A 253 35.00 1.86 6.22
N ASP A 254 35.22 2.12 7.51
CA ASP A 254 36.39 1.67 8.25
C ASP A 254 36.11 0.33 8.96
N LYS A 255 37.18 -0.33 9.36
CA LYS A 255 37.08 -1.57 10.15
C LYS A 255 36.49 -1.25 11.52
N LEU A 256 35.57 -2.05 11.98
CA LEU A 256 35.03 -1.94 13.33
C LEU A 256 36.08 -2.17 14.38
N SER A 257 36.09 -1.39 15.45
CA SER A 257 36.89 -1.64 16.63
C SER A 257 36.33 -2.86 17.40
N ILE A 258 37.13 -3.45 18.28
CA ILE A 258 36.71 -4.58 19.12
C ILE A 258 35.53 -4.18 19.99
N GLU A 259 35.54 -2.95 20.51
CA GLU A 259 34.45 -2.38 21.32
C GLU A 259 33.16 -2.23 20.53
N ASP A 260 33.23 -1.75 19.28
CA ASP A 260 32.07 -1.59 18.42
C ASP A 260 31.52 -2.94 17.97
N MET A 261 32.39 -3.94 17.71
CA MET A 261 31.92 -5.30 17.48
C MET A 261 31.15 -5.86 18.68
N GLY A 262 31.62 -5.61 19.91
CA GLY A 262 30.93 -6.01 21.12
C GLY A 262 29.51 -5.41 21.19
N LYS A 263 29.36 -4.12 20.86
CA LYS A 263 28.05 -3.45 20.79
C LYS A 263 27.13 -4.05 19.71
N VAL A 264 27.68 -4.33 18.52
CA VAL A 264 26.94 -4.96 17.42
C VAL A 264 26.44 -6.35 17.82
N PHE A 265 27.28 -7.16 18.48
CA PHE A 265 26.88 -8.48 18.98
C PHE A 265 25.78 -8.37 20.05
N SER A 266 25.88 -7.41 20.97
CA SER A 266 24.83 -7.19 21.96
C SER A 266 23.50 -6.81 21.35
N LEU A 267 23.49 -5.86 20.39
CA LEU A 267 22.30 -5.46 19.66
C LEU A 267 21.65 -6.62 18.90
N ARG A 268 22.48 -7.44 18.23
CA ARG A 268 21.98 -8.63 17.53
C ARG A 268 21.45 -9.69 18.47
N ALA A 269 22.12 -9.92 19.59
CA ALA A 269 21.64 -10.86 20.59
C ALA A 269 20.28 -10.43 21.16
N ASP A 270 20.09 -9.12 21.40
CA ASP A 270 18.83 -8.57 21.88
C ASP A 270 17.70 -8.72 20.81
N GLU A 271 18.00 -8.46 19.52
CA GLU A 271 17.02 -8.65 18.43
C GLU A 271 16.61 -10.11 18.27
N GLU A 272 17.57 -11.04 18.36
CA GLU A 272 17.30 -12.47 18.19
C GLU A 272 16.83 -13.14 19.50
N GLY A 273 16.71 -12.37 20.60
CA GLY A 273 16.30 -12.89 21.91
C GLY A 273 17.28 -13.91 22.51
N VAL A 274 18.53 -13.87 22.13
CA VAL A 274 19.61 -14.74 22.66
C VAL A 274 20.19 -14.07 23.90
N LYS A 275 20.13 -14.78 25.03
CA LYS A 275 20.73 -14.35 26.30
C LYS A 275 22.15 -14.86 26.46
#